data_977e65618500d1912b8e58ec7a5bf3b6
#
_entry.id   977e65618500d1912b8e58ec7a5bf3b6
#
_cell.length_a   1.000
_cell.length_b   1.000
_cell.length_c   1.000
_cell.angle_alpha   90.00
_cell.angle_beta   90.00
_cell.angle_gamma   90.00
#
_symmetry.space_group_name_H-M   'P 1'
#
loop_
_entity.id
_entity.type
_entity.pdbx_description
1 polymer ?
#
loop_
_entity_poly.entity_id
_entity_poly.type
_entity_poly.pdbx_seq_one_letter_code
_entity_poly.pdbx_strand_id
1 'polypeptide(L)'
;MDEYFSDRENGPRAQTEQTITPSTWKWIIDYTNRLMKNGAFGMEFPDYCEEFPQQIIGSNDNSFNIAVKAEIPGLTWPPKDIETNTLSSDIEHEIPNTTLILDLIEFIHKKVAKPIPNSYHEFYRHHHLAFDKKEGQADFRKQINEIFQRNGLAYSLENTGKITRILDPILGPTVTNTSFNSGDKYLDNLLETSRTKFSSRDLSVRREALESLWDAWERIKSMAGHDKKKSTEIIIKTLAKEPEFHERLNKEAKELTEIGNKHFIRHTEVNQKPIIDKDQIDYLFYRMFAMILLMLSKIDKWKIKR
;
A
#
# COMPACT_ATOMS: atom_id res chain seq x y z
N MET A 1 -11.80 5.90 -16.19
CA MET A 1 -10.42 6.26 -16.59
C MET A 1 -10.43 6.44 -18.09
N ASP A 2 -9.87 7.55 -18.58
CA ASP A 2 -9.73 7.72 -20.03
C ASP A 2 -8.56 6.84 -20.49
N GLU A 3 -8.90 5.73 -21.15
CA GLU A 3 -7.90 4.78 -21.68
C GLU A 3 -7.26 5.39 -22.93
N TYR A 4 -5.91 5.47 -22.94
CA TYR A 4 -5.18 5.82 -24.16
C TYR A 4 -5.20 4.66 -25.16
N PHE A 5 -4.81 4.96 -26.39
CA PHE A 5 -4.75 3.96 -27.45
C PHE A 5 -3.97 2.70 -27.06
N SER A 6 -2.79 2.90 -26.44
CA SER A 6 -1.94 1.78 -26.00
C SER A 6 -2.60 0.89 -24.95
N ASP A 7 -3.40 1.48 -24.04
CA ASP A 7 -4.10 0.73 -22.99
C ASP A 7 -5.24 -0.12 -23.59
N ARG A 8 -5.90 0.39 -24.64
CA ARG A 8 -6.96 -0.34 -25.35
C ARG A 8 -6.43 -1.50 -26.21
N GLU A 9 -5.23 -1.34 -26.78
CA GLU A 9 -4.60 -2.38 -27.63
C GLU A 9 -3.88 -3.45 -26.81
N ASN A 10 -3.17 -3.05 -25.74
CA ASN A 10 -2.26 -3.93 -25.02
C ASN A 10 -2.72 -4.23 -23.58
N GLY A 11 -3.85 -3.66 -23.16
CA GLY A 11 -4.27 -3.65 -21.76
C GLY A 11 -3.48 -2.63 -20.92
N PRO A 12 -3.93 -2.39 -19.68
CA PRO A 12 -3.25 -1.47 -18.78
C PRO A 12 -1.86 -1.98 -18.40
N ARG A 13 -0.88 -1.07 -18.28
CA ARG A 13 0.48 -1.41 -17.90
C ARG A 13 0.51 -2.15 -16.57
N ALA A 14 1.27 -3.25 -16.48
CA ALA A 14 1.46 -3.99 -15.24
C ALA A 14 2.14 -3.09 -14.19
N GLN A 15 1.56 -3.04 -12.97
CA GLN A 15 2.06 -2.21 -11.86
C GLN A 15 3.04 -3.01 -11.00
N THR A 16 4.27 -3.12 -11.47
CA THR A 16 5.35 -3.90 -10.82
C THR A 16 6.52 -3.03 -10.36
N GLU A 17 6.60 -1.79 -10.87
CA GLU A 17 7.70 -0.89 -10.57
C GLU A 17 7.60 -0.33 -9.14
N GLN A 18 8.71 -0.35 -8.40
CA GLN A 18 8.74 0.12 -7.01
C GLN A 18 9.51 1.43 -6.83
N THR A 19 10.13 1.93 -7.88
CA THR A 19 10.93 3.15 -7.86
C THR A 19 10.25 4.24 -8.66
N ILE A 20 10.07 5.40 -8.06
CA ILE A 20 9.55 6.58 -8.75
C ILE A 20 10.64 7.13 -9.65
N THR A 21 10.32 7.29 -10.93
CA THR A 21 11.25 7.82 -11.95
C THR A 21 11.37 9.35 -11.86
N PRO A 22 12.46 9.93 -12.44
CA PRO A 22 12.62 11.39 -12.54
C PRO A 22 11.42 12.08 -13.15
N SER A 23 10.86 11.54 -14.24
CA SER A 23 9.69 12.10 -14.92
C SER A 23 8.44 12.11 -14.05
N THR A 24 8.21 11.03 -13.30
CA THR A 24 7.09 10.94 -12.35
C THR A 24 7.27 11.92 -11.19
N TRP A 25 8.50 12.06 -10.67
CA TRP A 25 8.81 13.03 -9.62
C TRP A 25 8.58 14.45 -10.10
N LYS A 26 9.06 14.84 -11.28
CA LYS A 26 8.81 16.16 -11.88
C LYS A 26 7.31 16.44 -12.02
N TRP A 27 6.54 15.44 -12.47
CA TRP A 27 5.08 15.57 -12.56
C TRP A 27 4.43 15.83 -11.18
N ILE A 28 4.87 15.12 -10.13
CA ILE A 28 4.35 15.31 -8.77
C ILE A 28 4.63 16.74 -8.27
N ILE A 29 5.85 17.26 -8.51
CA ILE A 29 6.22 18.64 -8.18
C ILE A 29 5.30 19.62 -8.91
N ASP A 30 5.18 19.49 -10.23
CA ASP A 30 4.36 20.38 -11.04
C ASP A 30 2.88 20.34 -10.62
N TYR A 31 2.38 19.17 -10.29
CA TYR A 31 1.00 19.01 -9.81
C TYR A 31 0.81 19.66 -8.44
N THR A 32 1.74 19.48 -7.50
CA THR A 32 1.73 20.14 -6.19
C THR A 32 1.75 21.68 -6.34
N ASN A 33 2.61 22.19 -7.22
CA ASN A 33 2.69 23.63 -7.50
C ASN A 33 1.39 24.18 -8.12
N ARG A 34 0.72 23.42 -8.98
CA ARG A 34 -0.61 23.82 -9.51
C ARG A 34 -1.67 23.86 -8.42
N LEU A 35 -1.69 22.86 -7.53
CA LEU A 35 -2.59 22.85 -6.38
C LEU A 35 -2.35 24.04 -5.45
N MET A 36 -1.09 24.40 -5.21
CA MET A 36 -0.69 25.55 -4.42
C MET A 36 -1.22 26.85 -5.03
N LYS A 37 -0.93 27.08 -6.31
CA LYS A 37 -1.38 28.27 -7.06
C LYS A 37 -2.90 28.42 -7.11
N ASN A 38 -3.61 27.31 -7.14
CA ASN A 38 -5.07 27.30 -7.15
C ASN A 38 -5.71 27.47 -5.75
N GLY A 39 -4.90 27.59 -4.70
CA GLY A 39 -5.39 27.77 -3.34
C GLY A 39 -5.84 26.48 -2.65
N ALA A 40 -5.53 25.29 -3.20
CA ALA A 40 -6.03 24.01 -2.71
C ALA A 40 -5.55 23.63 -1.29
N PHE A 41 -4.54 24.32 -0.78
CA PHE A 41 -4.04 24.13 0.59
C PHE A 41 -4.49 25.24 1.55
N GLY A 42 -5.30 26.20 1.07
CA GLY A 42 -5.73 27.36 1.86
C GLY A 42 -6.53 27.01 3.10
N MET A 43 -7.23 25.87 3.12
CA MET A 43 -7.94 25.41 4.31
C MET A 43 -6.99 25.12 5.50
N GLU A 44 -5.81 24.59 5.23
CA GLU A 44 -4.81 24.19 6.26
C GLU A 44 -3.67 25.23 6.38
N PHE A 45 -3.34 25.89 5.29
CA PHE A 45 -2.29 26.92 5.17
C PHE A 45 -2.88 28.16 4.49
N PRO A 46 -3.68 28.96 5.19
CA PRO A 46 -4.38 30.08 4.59
C PRO A 46 -3.47 31.24 4.22
N ASP A 47 -3.76 31.83 3.05
CA ASP A 47 -3.40 33.18 2.72
C ASP A 47 -4.66 34.05 2.84
N TYR A 48 -4.57 35.16 3.60
CA TYR A 48 -5.73 35.95 3.99
C TYR A 48 -5.86 37.23 3.20
N CYS A 49 -7.10 37.66 3.00
CA CYS A 49 -7.40 38.97 2.44
C CYS A 49 -6.96 40.10 3.39
N GLU A 50 -6.25 41.09 2.88
CA GLU A 50 -5.76 42.24 3.69
C GLU A 50 -6.91 43.01 4.33
N GLU A 51 -8.00 43.27 3.59
CA GLU A 51 -9.16 44.04 4.08
C GLU A 51 -10.09 43.19 4.95
N PHE A 52 -10.20 41.89 4.64
CA PHE A 52 -11.02 40.91 5.39
C PHE A 52 -10.17 39.78 5.94
N PRO A 53 -9.49 39.97 7.09
CA PRO A 53 -8.52 39.00 7.60
C PRO A 53 -9.13 37.63 8.01
N GLN A 54 -10.44 37.46 7.93
CA GLN A 54 -11.15 36.20 8.15
C GLN A 54 -11.39 35.44 6.85
N GLN A 55 -11.15 36.09 5.70
CA GLN A 55 -11.41 35.48 4.39
C GLN A 55 -10.13 34.95 3.78
N ILE A 56 -10.18 33.72 3.35
CA ILE A 56 -9.06 33.04 2.69
C ILE A 56 -9.11 33.34 1.21
N ILE A 57 -7.97 33.67 0.63
CA ILE A 57 -7.82 34.03 -0.80
C ILE A 57 -6.91 33.05 -1.54
N GLY A 58 -6.16 32.24 -0.82
CA GLY A 58 -5.17 31.33 -1.42
C GLY A 58 -4.50 30.42 -0.40
N SER A 59 -3.39 29.85 -0.83
CA SER A 59 -2.52 29.01 -0.01
C SER A 59 -1.21 29.74 0.32
N ASN A 60 -0.76 29.66 1.56
CA ASN A 60 0.51 30.23 2.01
C ASN A 60 1.66 29.24 1.78
N ASP A 61 2.49 29.49 0.77
CA ASP A 61 3.62 28.66 0.36
C ASP A 61 4.62 28.45 1.50
N ASN A 62 4.92 29.49 2.27
CA ASN A 62 5.92 29.40 3.34
C ASN A 62 5.46 28.46 4.47
N SER A 63 4.20 28.59 4.88
CA SER A 63 3.62 27.75 5.92
C SER A 63 3.56 26.29 5.47
N PHE A 64 3.19 26.03 4.21
CA PHE A 64 3.21 24.69 3.62
C PHE A 64 4.63 24.10 3.62
N ASN A 65 5.62 24.86 3.14
CA ASN A 65 7.01 24.42 3.08
C ASN A 65 7.60 24.09 4.47
N ILE A 66 7.26 24.88 5.49
CA ILE A 66 7.65 24.62 6.88
C ILE A 66 7.03 23.31 7.35
N ALA A 67 5.73 23.06 7.08
CA ALA A 67 5.04 21.86 7.49
C ALA A 67 5.62 20.60 6.81
N VAL A 68 5.93 20.65 5.52
CA VAL A 68 6.60 19.55 4.80
C VAL A 68 7.92 19.19 5.46
N LYS A 69 8.77 20.18 5.75
CA LYS A 69 10.08 19.96 6.40
C LYS A 69 9.94 19.36 7.79
N ALA A 70 8.91 19.76 8.54
CA ALA A 70 8.67 19.28 9.89
C ALA A 70 8.07 17.85 9.93
N GLU A 71 7.13 17.55 9.02
CA GLU A 71 6.42 16.26 9.01
C GLU A 71 7.16 15.17 8.22
N ILE A 72 8.09 15.54 7.29
CA ILE A 72 8.84 14.59 6.46
C ILE A 72 10.35 14.84 6.59
N PRO A 73 10.97 14.41 7.70
CA PRO A 73 12.41 14.56 7.89
C PRO A 73 13.21 13.85 6.78
N GLY A 74 14.18 14.57 6.23
CA GLY A 74 15.03 14.05 5.14
C GLY A 74 14.54 14.38 3.73
N LEU A 75 13.32 14.91 3.57
CA LEU A 75 12.87 15.44 2.28
C LEU A 75 13.33 16.89 2.11
N THR A 76 14.11 17.17 1.06
CA THR A 76 14.42 18.53 0.63
C THR A 76 13.20 19.12 -0.07
N TRP A 77 12.55 20.14 0.55
CA TRP A 77 11.40 20.81 -0.02
C TRP A 77 11.46 22.33 0.19
N PRO A 78 11.15 23.19 -0.78
CA PRO A 78 10.96 22.80 -2.20
C PRO A 78 12.19 22.10 -2.77
N PRO A 79 12.01 21.29 -3.83
CA PRO A 79 13.12 20.55 -4.43
C PRO A 79 14.17 21.53 -4.97
N LYS A 80 15.43 21.18 -4.83
CA LYS A 80 16.55 21.97 -5.37
C LYS A 80 16.69 21.67 -6.86
N ASP A 81 16.92 22.71 -7.62
CA ASP A 81 17.29 22.59 -9.02
C ASP A 81 18.73 22.04 -9.11
N ILE A 82 18.93 21.06 -9.99
CA ILE A 82 20.27 20.61 -10.35
C ILE A 82 20.76 21.53 -11.47
N GLU A 83 21.86 22.25 -11.23
CA GLU A 83 22.52 22.99 -12.30
C GLU A 83 23.05 21.98 -13.33
N THR A 84 22.30 21.80 -14.42
CA THR A 84 22.76 21.02 -15.56
C THR A 84 23.57 21.95 -16.47
N ASN A 85 24.82 21.58 -16.73
CA ASN A 85 25.70 22.24 -17.72
C ASN A 85 25.25 22.01 -19.18
N THR A 86 24.01 21.61 -19.40
CA THR A 86 23.44 21.38 -20.72
C THR A 86 22.62 22.57 -21.18
N LEU A 87 22.75 22.91 -22.46
CA LEU A 87 21.97 23.95 -23.17
C LEU A 87 20.44 23.71 -23.18
N SER A 88 19.94 22.69 -22.47
CA SER A 88 18.53 22.43 -22.32
C SER A 88 17.94 23.26 -21.18
N SER A 89 16.82 23.94 -21.45
CA SER A 89 16.05 24.68 -20.46
C SER A 89 15.30 23.79 -19.45
N ASP A 90 15.57 22.49 -19.44
CA ASP A 90 14.91 21.55 -18.55
C ASP A 90 15.57 21.57 -17.17
N ILE A 91 14.84 22.07 -16.19
CA ILE A 91 15.22 22.04 -14.79
C ILE A 91 15.13 20.58 -14.32
N GLU A 92 16.27 19.98 -13.96
CA GLU A 92 16.31 18.71 -13.28
C GLU A 92 16.32 18.93 -11.77
N HIS A 93 15.53 18.17 -11.05
CA HIS A 93 15.48 18.18 -9.59
C HIS A 93 16.17 16.94 -9.02
N GLU A 94 16.83 17.11 -7.88
CA GLU A 94 17.32 15.96 -7.12
C GLU A 94 16.15 15.04 -6.75
N ILE A 95 16.29 13.75 -7.05
CA ILE A 95 15.24 12.76 -6.82
C ILE A 95 15.39 12.21 -5.41
N PRO A 96 14.43 12.46 -4.50
CA PRO A 96 14.46 11.85 -3.18
C PRO A 96 14.23 10.33 -3.25
N ASN A 97 14.55 9.64 -2.15
CA ASN A 97 14.14 8.25 -2.01
C ASN A 97 12.62 8.12 -2.23
N THR A 98 12.20 7.09 -2.98
CA THR A 98 10.78 6.84 -3.28
C THR A 98 9.90 6.86 -2.02
N THR A 99 10.40 6.40 -0.85
CA THR A 99 9.63 6.46 0.40
C THR A 99 9.27 7.89 0.80
N LEU A 100 10.22 8.82 0.72
CA LEU A 100 9.98 10.23 1.04
C LEU A 100 8.99 10.88 0.06
N ILE A 101 8.99 10.44 -1.20
CA ILE A 101 8.02 10.92 -2.19
C ILE A 101 6.62 10.38 -1.86
N LEU A 102 6.51 9.12 -1.43
CA LEU A 102 5.24 8.53 -1.01
C LEU A 102 4.71 9.20 0.28
N ASP A 103 5.58 9.51 1.24
CA ASP A 103 5.22 10.29 2.44
C ASP A 103 4.71 11.69 2.06
N LEU A 104 5.33 12.35 1.09
CA LEU A 104 4.84 13.64 0.57
C LEU A 104 3.44 13.52 -0.05
N ILE A 105 3.17 12.48 -0.80
CA ILE A 105 1.84 12.24 -1.39
C ILE A 105 0.78 12.03 -0.30
N GLU A 106 1.09 11.23 0.75
CA GLU A 106 0.17 11.08 1.90
C GLU A 106 -0.05 12.41 2.64
N PHE A 107 1.02 13.19 2.83
CA PHE A 107 0.95 14.52 3.43
C PHE A 107 0.03 15.44 2.63
N ILE A 108 0.22 15.52 1.30
CA ILE A 108 -0.59 16.35 0.41
C ILE A 108 -2.06 15.91 0.48
N HIS A 109 -2.35 14.61 0.39
CA HIS A 109 -3.72 14.11 0.50
C HIS A 109 -4.40 14.54 1.80
N LYS A 110 -3.68 14.54 2.91
CA LYS A 110 -4.21 14.94 4.22
C LYS A 110 -4.57 16.44 4.26
N LYS A 111 -3.84 17.27 3.50
CA LYS A 111 -3.92 18.73 3.55
C LYS A 111 -4.72 19.37 2.41
N VAL A 112 -4.92 18.66 1.30
CA VAL A 112 -5.59 19.20 0.11
C VAL A 112 -7.11 19.29 0.30
N ALA A 113 -7.69 20.39 -0.23
CA ALA A 113 -9.12 20.59 -0.36
C ALA A 113 -9.43 21.24 -1.71
N LYS A 114 -10.61 21.04 -2.27
CA LYS A 114 -11.05 21.74 -3.47
C LYS A 114 -11.44 23.18 -3.10
N PRO A 115 -10.75 24.21 -3.63
CA PRO A 115 -11.16 25.59 -3.42
C PRO A 115 -12.43 25.88 -4.22
N ILE A 116 -13.38 26.55 -3.60
CA ILE A 116 -14.65 26.97 -4.19
C ILE A 116 -14.70 28.48 -4.12
N PRO A 117 -14.65 29.19 -5.27
CA PRO A 117 -14.86 30.63 -5.28
C PRO A 117 -16.21 31.00 -4.64
N ASN A 118 -16.15 31.91 -3.68
CA ASN A 118 -17.32 32.38 -2.96
C ASN A 118 -17.63 33.81 -3.37
N SER A 119 -17.29 34.83 -2.55
CA SER A 119 -17.48 36.23 -2.87
C SER A 119 -16.29 36.79 -3.65
N TYR A 120 -16.57 37.68 -4.61
CA TYR A 120 -15.50 38.38 -5.34
C TYR A 120 -15.22 39.74 -4.69
N HIS A 121 -13.93 39.99 -4.43
CA HIS A 121 -13.45 41.27 -3.90
C HIS A 121 -12.94 42.15 -5.04
N GLU A 122 -13.76 43.07 -5.49
CA GLU A 122 -13.51 43.83 -6.73
C GLU A 122 -12.25 44.70 -6.68
N PHE A 123 -12.00 45.35 -5.54
CA PHE A 123 -10.84 46.23 -5.36
C PHE A 123 -9.52 45.50 -5.50
N TYR A 124 -9.38 44.31 -4.85
CA TYR A 124 -8.18 43.50 -4.90
C TYR A 124 -8.21 42.44 -6.01
N ARG A 125 -9.27 42.36 -6.78
CA ARG A 125 -9.46 41.44 -7.94
C ARG A 125 -9.22 39.95 -7.60
N HIS A 126 -9.69 39.51 -6.45
CA HIS A 126 -9.62 38.10 -6.04
C HIS A 126 -10.96 37.58 -5.52
N HIS A 127 -11.08 36.27 -5.49
CA HIS A 127 -12.18 35.57 -4.81
C HIS A 127 -11.81 35.21 -3.38
N HIS A 128 -12.75 35.33 -2.46
CA HIS A 128 -12.68 34.62 -1.21
C HIS A 128 -13.03 33.14 -1.45
N LEU A 129 -12.38 32.23 -0.72
CA LEU A 129 -12.48 30.80 -0.96
C LEU A 129 -13.23 30.09 0.17
N ALA A 130 -14.16 29.22 -0.22
CA ALA A 130 -14.65 28.11 0.60
C ALA A 130 -13.96 26.82 0.14
N PHE A 131 -14.12 25.72 0.89
CA PHE A 131 -13.38 24.50 0.63
C PHE A 131 -14.25 23.26 0.75
N ASP A 132 -14.09 22.31 -0.20
CA ASP A 132 -14.56 20.94 -0.08
C ASP A 132 -13.36 19.99 0.04
N LYS A 133 -13.10 19.54 1.26
CA LYS A 133 -11.98 18.63 1.55
C LYS A 133 -12.18 17.25 0.93
N LYS A 134 -13.41 16.72 0.96
CA LYS A 134 -13.70 15.38 0.44
C LYS A 134 -13.52 15.32 -1.07
N GLU A 135 -14.04 16.31 -1.78
CA GLU A 135 -13.90 16.40 -3.23
C GLU A 135 -12.43 16.61 -3.62
N GLY A 136 -11.72 17.54 -2.94
CA GLY A 136 -10.29 17.78 -3.18
C GLY A 136 -9.42 16.52 -2.96
N GLN A 137 -9.67 15.78 -1.89
CA GLN A 137 -8.98 14.52 -1.62
C GLN A 137 -9.30 13.45 -2.67
N ALA A 138 -10.56 13.35 -3.12
CA ALA A 138 -10.97 12.39 -4.15
C ALA A 138 -10.31 12.70 -5.50
N ASP A 139 -10.27 13.98 -5.91
CA ASP A 139 -9.63 14.41 -7.14
C ASP A 139 -8.11 14.18 -7.10
N PHE A 140 -7.47 14.53 -6.00
CA PHE A 140 -6.03 14.27 -5.79
C PHE A 140 -5.71 12.79 -5.89
N ARG A 141 -6.45 11.95 -5.17
CA ARG A 141 -6.28 10.49 -5.21
C ARG A 141 -6.42 9.93 -6.62
N LYS A 142 -7.45 10.38 -7.36
CA LYS A 142 -7.66 9.96 -8.75
C LYS A 142 -6.44 10.27 -9.61
N GLN A 143 -5.91 11.49 -9.55
CA GLN A 143 -4.75 11.93 -10.34
C GLN A 143 -3.48 11.16 -9.98
N ILE A 144 -3.22 10.93 -8.69
CA ILE A 144 -2.06 10.15 -8.24
C ILE A 144 -2.14 8.69 -8.71
N ASN A 145 -3.31 8.04 -8.57
CA ASN A 145 -3.48 6.66 -8.99
C ASN A 145 -3.39 6.50 -10.53
N GLU A 146 -3.87 7.47 -11.29
CA GLU A 146 -3.70 7.50 -12.76
C GLU A 146 -2.22 7.57 -13.14
N ILE A 147 -1.43 8.43 -12.50
CA ILE A 147 0.00 8.53 -12.74
C ILE A 147 0.75 7.27 -12.31
N PHE A 148 0.39 6.67 -11.18
CA PHE A 148 0.96 5.41 -10.73
C PHE A 148 0.70 4.30 -11.76
N GLN A 149 -0.53 4.14 -12.22
CA GLN A 149 -0.89 3.12 -13.21
C GLN A 149 -0.14 3.31 -14.52
N ARG A 150 -0.10 4.53 -15.06
CA ARG A 150 0.59 4.83 -16.33
C ARG A 150 2.08 4.56 -16.30
N ASN A 151 2.70 4.75 -15.14
CA ASN A 151 4.13 4.50 -14.96
C ASN A 151 4.42 3.08 -14.45
N GLY A 152 3.39 2.21 -14.34
CA GLY A 152 3.54 0.84 -13.87
C GLY A 152 3.97 0.77 -12.41
N LEU A 153 3.73 1.82 -11.62
CA LEU A 153 4.12 1.86 -10.20
C LEU A 153 3.19 0.97 -9.38
N ALA A 154 3.78 0.10 -8.57
CA ALA A 154 3.09 -0.87 -7.73
C ALA A 154 2.51 -0.24 -6.45
N TYR A 155 1.86 0.91 -6.57
CA TYR A 155 1.27 1.65 -5.45
C TYR A 155 -0.14 2.11 -5.76
N SER A 156 -0.97 2.22 -4.71
CA SER A 156 -2.31 2.82 -4.75
C SER A 156 -2.48 3.77 -3.57
N LEU A 157 -2.98 4.96 -3.81
CA LEU A 157 -3.43 5.88 -2.77
C LEU A 157 -4.88 5.55 -2.43
N GLU A 158 -5.11 5.07 -1.20
CA GLU A 158 -6.41 4.63 -0.73
C GLU A 158 -7.32 5.79 -0.29
N ASN A 159 -8.61 5.52 -0.10
CA ASN A 159 -9.57 6.50 0.41
C ASN A 159 -9.20 7.07 1.78
N THR A 160 -8.44 6.32 2.57
CA THR A 160 -7.93 6.73 3.89
C THR A 160 -6.77 7.72 3.80
N GLY A 161 -6.25 7.97 2.59
CA GLY A 161 -5.04 8.76 2.37
C GLY A 161 -3.73 8.00 2.61
N LYS A 162 -3.81 6.70 2.81
CA LYS A 162 -2.63 5.83 2.95
C LYS A 162 -2.26 5.22 1.61
N ILE A 163 -0.96 5.13 1.36
CA ILE A 163 -0.44 4.42 0.20
C ILE A 163 -0.24 2.96 0.56
N THR A 164 -0.87 2.10 -0.23
CA THR A 164 -0.67 0.64 -0.17
C THR A 164 0.09 0.18 -1.39
N ARG A 165 0.83 -0.92 -1.24
CA ARG A 165 1.44 -1.57 -2.37
C ARG A 165 0.42 -2.44 -3.09
N ILE A 166 0.36 -2.31 -4.41
CA ILE A 166 -0.38 -3.25 -5.25
C ILE A 166 0.42 -4.55 -5.29
N LEU A 167 -0.22 -5.64 -4.88
CA LEU A 167 0.31 -7.00 -4.99
C LEU A 167 0.23 -7.47 -6.44
N ASP A 168 0.84 -8.63 -6.72
CA ASP A 168 0.77 -9.26 -8.04
C ASP A 168 -0.64 -9.18 -8.64
N PRO A 169 -0.82 -8.73 -9.89
CA PRO A 169 -2.14 -8.51 -10.49
C PRO A 169 -3.02 -9.75 -10.54
N ILE A 170 -2.41 -10.94 -10.59
CA ILE A 170 -3.13 -12.23 -10.68
C ILE A 170 -3.48 -12.76 -9.29
N LEU A 171 -2.51 -12.78 -8.37
CA LEU A 171 -2.65 -13.38 -7.04
C LEU A 171 -3.05 -12.37 -5.96
N GLY A 172 -2.70 -11.09 -6.15
CA GLY A 172 -2.97 -10.02 -5.20
C GLY A 172 -4.44 -9.88 -4.83
N PRO A 173 -5.40 -9.87 -5.77
CA PRO A 173 -6.82 -9.77 -5.47
C PRO A 173 -7.33 -10.88 -4.53
N THR A 174 -6.77 -12.10 -4.64
CA THR A 174 -7.11 -13.19 -3.71
C THR A 174 -6.72 -12.86 -2.28
N VAL A 175 -5.57 -12.21 -2.08
CA VAL A 175 -5.11 -11.80 -0.75
C VAL A 175 -5.91 -10.61 -0.23
N THR A 176 -6.10 -9.57 -1.04
CA THR A 176 -6.74 -8.30 -0.61
C THR A 176 -8.23 -8.43 -0.37
N ASN A 177 -8.94 -9.24 -1.17
CA ASN A 177 -10.41 -9.35 -1.10
C ASN A 177 -10.90 -10.47 -0.18
N THR A 178 -10.00 -11.29 0.37
CA THR A 178 -10.39 -12.36 1.31
C THR A 178 -10.79 -11.75 2.66
N SER A 179 -11.98 -12.10 3.15
CA SER A 179 -12.40 -11.82 4.53
C SER A 179 -12.20 -13.04 5.40
N PHE A 180 -11.65 -12.86 6.60
CA PHE A 180 -11.40 -13.95 7.54
C PHE A 180 -12.51 -13.99 8.59
N ASN A 181 -13.22 -15.10 8.63
CA ASN A 181 -14.25 -15.39 9.63
C ASN A 181 -14.18 -16.88 10.01
N SER A 182 -13.08 -17.25 10.65
CA SER A 182 -12.85 -18.63 11.08
C SER A 182 -13.63 -19.01 12.36
N GLY A 183 -14.24 -18.00 13.02
CA GLY A 183 -14.83 -18.13 14.34
C GLY A 183 -13.77 -18.31 15.46
N ASP A 184 -12.50 -18.03 15.16
CA ASP A 184 -11.39 -17.89 16.11
C ASP A 184 -10.75 -16.54 15.90
N LYS A 185 -11.07 -15.57 16.78
CA LYS A 185 -10.60 -14.18 16.65
C LYS A 185 -9.08 -14.05 16.61
N TYR A 186 -8.35 -14.93 17.28
CA TYR A 186 -6.91 -14.89 17.28
C TYR A 186 -6.34 -15.31 15.91
N LEU A 187 -6.91 -16.37 15.31
CA LEU A 187 -6.56 -16.79 13.95
C LEU A 187 -6.87 -15.69 12.93
N ASP A 188 -8.08 -15.10 13.01
CA ASP A 188 -8.49 -14.04 12.10
C ASP A 188 -7.53 -12.83 12.20
N ASN A 189 -7.10 -12.45 13.41
CA ASN A 189 -6.13 -11.39 13.63
C ASN A 189 -4.74 -11.72 13.06
N LEU A 190 -4.26 -12.95 13.18
CA LEU A 190 -2.98 -13.37 12.59
C LEU A 190 -3.02 -13.25 11.06
N LEU A 191 -4.12 -13.67 10.44
CA LEU A 191 -4.31 -13.61 8.99
C LEU A 191 -4.41 -12.16 8.48
N GLU A 192 -5.14 -11.29 9.19
CA GLU A 192 -5.23 -9.86 8.87
C GLU A 192 -3.87 -9.16 9.05
N THR A 193 -3.15 -9.45 10.13
CA THR A 193 -1.81 -8.92 10.37
C THR A 193 -0.84 -9.35 9.27
N SER A 194 -0.88 -10.63 8.90
CA SER A 194 -0.07 -11.17 7.82
C SER A 194 -0.37 -10.48 6.48
N ARG A 195 -1.64 -10.31 6.14
CA ARG A 195 -2.08 -9.60 4.93
C ARG A 195 -1.60 -8.15 4.90
N THR A 196 -1.78 -7.44 6.00
CA THR A 196 -1.37 -6.03 6.12
C THR A 196 0.13 -5.87 5.97
N LYS A 197 0.92 -6.70 6.67
CA LYS A 197 2.38 -6.70 6.56
C LYS A 197 2.87 -7.08 5.16
N PHE A 198 2.20 -8.03 4.49
CA PHE A 198 2.57 -8.45 3.14
C PHE A 198 2.38 -7.33 2.11
N SER A 199 1.45 -6.43 2.33
CA SER A 199 1.23 -5.23 1.50
C SER A 199 2.27 -4.13 1.73
N SER A 200 3.20 -4.30 2.69
CA SER A 200 4.26 -3.32 2.94
C SER A 200 5.28 -3.29 1.79
N ARG A 201 5.85 -2.11 1.56
CA ARG A 201 7.00 -1.93 0.68
C ARG A 201 8.29 -2.48 1.31
N ASP A 202 8.43 -2.34 2.62
CA ASP A 202 9.61 -2.81 3.36
C ASP A 202 9.66 -4.34 3.33
N LEU A 203 10.75 -4.86 2.76
CA LEU A 203 10.96 -6.29 2.61
C LEU A 203 11.10 -7.00 3.97
N SER A 204 11.60 -6.32 4.99
CA SER A 204 11.68 -6.85 6.36
C SER A 204 10.28 -7.03 6.94
N VAL A 205 9.38 -6.05 6.76
CA VAL A 205 7.98 -6.13 7.20
C VAL A 205 7.22 -7.20 6.40
N ARG A 206 7.50 -7.34 5.10
CA ARG A 206 6.92 -8.43 4.28
C ARG A 206 7.40 -9.80 4.73
N ARG A 207 8.65 -9.91 5.17
CA ARG A 207 9.15 -11.14 5.77
C ARG A 207 8.43 -11.46 7.08
N GLU A 208 8.18 -10.46 7.94
CA GLU A 208 7.37 -10.64 9.14
C GLU A 208 5.92 -11.09 8.83
N ALA A 209 5.42 -10.81 7.61
CA ALA A 209 4.14 -11.35 7.16
C ALA A 209 4.17 -12.88 7.10
N LEU A 210 5.30 -13.48 6.69
CA LEU A 210 5.47 -14.93 6.71
C LEU A 210 5.40 -15.46 8.16
N GLU A 211 6.01 -14.79 9.12
CA GLU A 211 5.97 -15.20 10.54
C GLU A 211 4.52 -15.29 11.02
N SER A 212 3.74 -14.20 10.79
CA SER A 212 2.32 -14.16 11.17
C SER A 212 1.49 -15.24 10.45
N LEU A 213 1.82 -15.52 9.16
CA LEU A 213 1.12 -16.52 8.37
C LEU A 213 1.43 -17.94 8.84
N TRP A 214 2.68 -18.21 9.22
CA TRP A 214 3.08 -19.50 9.81
C TRP A 214 2.52 -19.70 11.21
N ASP A 215 2.36 -18.65 12.01
CA ASP A 215 1.66 -18.71 13.30
C ASP A 215 0.16 -19.05 13.10
N ALA A 216 -0.47 -18.46 12.08
CA ALA A 216 -1.83 -18.84 11.69
C ALA A 216 -1.92 -20.32 11.28
N TRP A 217 -0.94 -20.80 10.50
CA TRP A 217 -0.81 -22.22 10.13
C TRP A 217 -0.72 -23.13 11.35
N GLU A 218 0.15 -22.80 12.32
CA GLU A 218 0.28 -23.57 13.57
C GLU A 218 -1.01 -23.54 14.40
N ARG A 219 -1.72 -22.41 14.40
CA ARG A 219 -3.02 -22.29 15.07
C ARG A 219 -4.05 -23.23 14.45
N ILE A 220 -4.18 -23.23 13.12
CA ILE A 220 -5.10 -24.09 12.38
C ILE A 220 -4.82 -25.57 12.72
N LYS A 221 -3.58 -26.00 12.71
CA LYS A 221 -3.18 -27.39 13.03
C LYS A 221 -3.59 -27.83 14.45
N SER A 222 -3.86 -26.92 15.36
CA SER A 222 -4.32 -27.22 16.72
C SER A 222 -5.84 -27.20 16.91
N MET A 223 -6.61 -26.81 15.88
CA MET A 223 -8.06 -26.56 16.02
C MET A 223 -8.93 -27.82 15.88
N ALA A 224 -8.42 -28.90 15.24
CA ALA A 224 -9.13 -30.15 15.08
C ALA A 224 -8.74 -31.21 16.13
N GLY A 225 -7.80 -30.92 17.05
CA GLY A 225 -7.38 -31.83 18.12
C GLY A 225 -6.16 -31.32 18.87
N HIS A 226 -5.88 -31.87 20.06
CA HIS A 226 -4.73 -31.50 20.89
C HIS A 226 -3.37 -31.92 20.30
N ASP A 227 -3.35 -33.07 19.60
CA ASP A 227 -2.17 -33.55 18.88
C ASP A 227 -2.16 -32.91 17.49
N LYS A 228 -1.22 -32.02 17.26
CA LYS A 228 -1.10 -31.28 15.99
C LYS A 228 -0.96 -32.16 14.76
N LYS A 229 -0.26 -33.28 14.87
CA LYS A 229 -0.06 -34.23 13.76
C LYS A 229 -1.37 -34.92 13.39
N LYS A 230 -2.08 -35.45 14.38
CA LYS A 230 -3.40 -36.07 14.20
C LYS A 230 -4.43 -35.06 13.74
N SER A 231 -4.40 -33.82 14.30
CA SER A 231 -5.29 -32.75 13.91
C SER A 231 -5.10 -32.36 12.42
N THR A 232 -3.85 -32.23 11.96
CA THR A 232 -3.55 -31.98 10.56
C THR A 232 -4.09 -33.10 9.65
N GLU A 233 -3.92 -34.34 10.03
CA GLU A 233 -4.43 -35.47 9.28
C GLU A 233 -5.96 -35.49 9.18
N ILE A 234 -6.66 -35.17 10.28
CA ILE A 234 -8.12 -34.98 10.28
C ILE A 234 -8.53 -33.91 9.30
N ILE A 235 -7.88 -32.74 9.34
CA ILE A 235 -8.17 -31.61 8.45
C ILE A 235 -8.00 -32.05 6.99
N ILE A 236 -6.83 -32.62 6.64
CA ILE A 236 -6.52 -33.01 5.26
C ILE A 236 -7.47 -34.07 4.75
N LYS A 237 -7.88 -35.02 5.60
CA LYS A 237 -8.88 -36.06 5.25
C LYS A 237 -10.25 -35.44 4.86
N THR A 238 -10.58 -34.28 5.41
CA THR A 238 -11.82 -33.58 4.99
C THR A 238 -11.66 -32.80 3.67
N LEU A 239 -10.42 -32.46 3.28
CA LEU A 239 -10.11 -31.71 2.06
C LEU A 239 -10.02 -32.61 0.84
N ALA A 240 -9.45 -33.78 0.98
CA ALA A 240 -9.26 -34.74 -0.11
C ALA A 240 -9.76 -36.15 0.29
N LYS A 241 -10.69 -36.66 -0.52
CA LYS A 241 -11.24 -38.03 -0.35
C LYS A 241 -10.42 -39.06 -1.13
N GLU A 242 -9.83 -38.64 -2.26
CA GLU A 242 -8.99 -39.49 -3.08
C GLU A 242 -7.66 -39.80 -2.39
N PRO A 243 -7.27 -41.07 -2.22
CA PRO A 243 -6.08 -41.41 -1.46
C PRO A 243 -4.79 -40.78 -1.98
N GLU A 244 -4.62 -40.68 -3.30
CA GLU A 244 -3.42 -40.10 -3.89
C GLU A 244 -3.32 -38.61 -3.61
N PHE A 245 -4.42 -37.87 -3.78
CA PHE A 245 -4.43 -36.41 -3.53
C PHE A 245 -4.30 -36.10 -2.03
N HIS A 246 -4.91 -36.94 -1.16
CA HIS A 246 -4.72 -36.87 0.29
C HIS A 246 -3.24 -37.00 0.67
N GLU A 247 -2.51 -37.95 0.08
CA GLU A 247 -1.08 -38.11 0.34
C GLU A 247 -0.27 -36.90 -0.11
N ARG A 248 -0.61 -36.31 -1.27
CA ARG A 248 0.05 -35.09 -1.77
C ARG A 248 -0.17 -33.91 -0.83
N LEU A 249 -1.39 -33.68 -0.36
CA LEU A 249 -1.67 -32.62 0.61
C LEU A 249 -0.96 -32.83 1.96
N ASN A 250 -0.82 -34.09 2.40
CA ASN A 250 -0.03 -34.38 3.59
C ASN A 250 1.46 -34.10 3.42
N LYS A 251 2.02 -34.39 2.24
CA LYS A 251 3.41 -34.02 1.91
C LYS A 251 3.58 -32.50 1.88
N GLU A 252 2.64 -31.79 1.25
CA GLU A 252 2.63 -30.34 1.21
C GLU A 252 2.57 -29.71 2.60
N ALA A 253 1.70 -30.18 3.46
CA ALA A 253 1.58 -29.72 4.85
C ALA A 253 2.85 -29.92 5.67
N LYS A 254 3.56 -31.04 5.45
CA LYS A 254 4.85 -31.32 6.09
C LYS A 254 5.93 -30.38 5.55
N GLU A 255 6.01 -30.22 4.24
CA GLU A 255 6.98 -29.33 3.58
C GLU A 255 6.84 -27.90 4.06
N LEU A 256 5.61 -27.35 4.08
CA LEU A 256 5.34 -26.02 4.61
C LEU A 256 5.77 -25.87 6.08
N THR A 257 5.56 -26.92 6.89
CA THR A 257 6.01 -26.91 8.30
C THR A 257 7.54 -26.91 8.40
N GLU A 258 8.23 -27.69 7.56
CA GLU A 258 9.69 -27.74 7.53
C GLU A 258 10.33 -26.43 7.05
N ILE A 259 9.74 -25.79 6.04
CA ILE A 259 10.18 -24.48 5.55
C ILE A 259 10.15 -23.48 6.70
N GLY A 260 9.05 -23.40 7.46
CA GLY A 260 8.93 -22.50 8.61
C GLY A 260 9.96 -22.75 9.70
N ASN A 261 10.35 -24.01 9.90
CA ASN A 261 11.32 -24.39 10.91
C ASN A 261 12.79 -24.20 10.47
N LYS A 262 13.09 -24.26 9.17
CA LYS A 262 14.48 -24.24 8.65
C LYS A 262 14.93 -22.87 8.12
N HIS A 263 14.00 -22.01 7.75
CA HIS A 263 14.31 -20.76 7.03
C HIS A 263 14.05 -19.47 7.83
N PHE A 264 14.26 -19.54 9.15
CA PHE A 264 14.20 -18.35 10.02
C PHE A 264 12.83 -17.63 9.97
N ILE A 265 11.73 -18.40 9.77
CA ILE A 265 10.36 -17.84 9.79
C ILE A 265 9.77 -17.94 11.20
N ARG A 266 9.94 -19.06 11.89
CA ARG A 266 9.36 -19.29 13.23
C ARG A 266 10.36 -19.30 14.36
N HIS A 267 11.59 -19.65 14.09
CA HIS A 267 12.67 -19.78 15.06
C HIS A 267 13.91 -19.06 14.55
N THR A 268 14.63 -18.41 15.46
CA THR A 268 15.82 -17.61 15.15
C THR A 268 17.08 -18.33 15.61
N GLU A 269 17.29 -19.57 15.16
CA GLU A 269 18.48 -20.33 15.51
C GLU A 269 19.68 -19.92 14.66
N VAL A 270 20.87 -19.91 15.24
CA VAL A 270 22.12 -19.40 14.64
C VAL A 270 22.48 -20.10 13.31
N ASN A 271 22.06 -21.34 13.12
CA ASN A 271 22.33 -22.14 11.93
C ASN A 271 21.28 -22.02 10.82
N GLN A 272 20.22 -21.25 11.02
CA GLN A 272 19.18 -21.03 10.01
C GLN A 272 19.58 -19.93 9.04
N LYS A 273 19.19 -20.09 7.77
CA LYS A 273 19.41 -19.09 6.72
C LYS A 273 18.09 -18.37 6.43
N PRO A 274 18.02 -17.04 6.65
CA PRO A 274 16.82 -16.27 6.35
C PRO A 274 16.57 -16.20 4.85
N ILE A 275 15.29 -16.20 4.47
CA ILE A 275 14.87 -15.87 3.11
C ILE A 275 14.83 -14.36 3.01
N ILE A 276 15.64 -13.80 2.09
CA ILE A 276 15.82 -12.36 1.90
C ILE A 276 15.42 -11.91 0.48
N ASP A 277 15.23 -12.85 -0.42
CA ASP A 277 14.82 -12.55 -1.79
C ASP A 277 13.33 -12.26 -1.87
N LYS A 278 12.97 -11.18 -2.57
CA LYS A 278 11.59 -10.70 -2.69
C LYS A 278 10.67 -11.75 -3.32
N ASP A 279 11.09 -12.35 -4.42
CA ASP A 279 10.24 -13.25 -5.18
C ASP A 279 10.04 -14.58 -4.43
N GLN A 280 11.04 -15.00 -3.64
CA GLN A 280 10.93 -16.15 -2.75
C GLN A 280 9.97 -15.87 -1.58
N ILE A 281 9.99 -14.67 -0.99
CA ILE A 281 9.04 -14.25 0.05
C ILE A 281 7.63 -14.26 -0.51
N ASP A 282 7.42 -13.69 -1.70
CA ASP A 282 6.12 -13.64 -2.36
C ASP A 282 5.59 -15.04 -2.68
N TYR A 283 6.43 -15.88 -3.27
CA TYR A 283 6.10 -17.29 -3.55
C TYR A 283 5.67 -18.04 -2.29
N LEU A 284 6.44 -17.94 -1.20
CA LEU A 284 6.13 -18.64 0.04
C LEU A 284 4.86 -18.12 0.69
N PHE A 285 4.63 -16.80 0.63
CA PHE A 285 3.39 -16.22 1.12
C PHE A 285 2.18 -16.79 0.39
N TYR A 286 2.16 -16.72 -0.94
CA TYR A 286 1.04 -17.22 -1.73
C TYR A 286 0.83 -18.73 -1.58
N ARG A 287 1.91 -19.50 -1.52
CA ARG A 287 1.87 -20.96 -1.31
C ARG A 287 1.20 -21.33 0.01
N MET A 288 1.63 -20.73 1.12
CA MET A 288 1.04 -20.95 2.43
C MET A 288 -0.39 -20.41 2.51
N PHE A 289 -0.62 -19.22 1.96
CA PHE A 289 -1.92 -18.59 1.96
C PHE A 289 -2.97 -19.44 1.22
N ALA A 290 -2.62 -19.98 0.07
CA ALA A 290 -3.50 -20.90 -0.68
C ALA A 290 -3.86 -22.15 0.13
N MET A 291 -2.88 -22.73 0.85
CA MET A 291 -3.12 -23.90 1.71
C MET A 291 -4.06 -23.55 2.89
N ILE A 292 -3.85 -22.40 3.51
CA ILE A 292 -4.73 -21.90 4.59
C ILE A 292 -6.15 -21.67 4.07
N LEU A 293 -6.32 -21.02 2.93
CA LEU A 293 -7.65 -20.80 2.32
C LEU A 293 -8.36 -22.13 2.04
N LEU A 294 -7.65 -23.11 1.50
CA LEU A 294 -8.22 -24.45 1.28
C LEU A 294 -8.71 -25.06 2.59
N MET A 295 -7.93 -24.96 3.68
CA MET A 295 -8.36 -25.46 4.99
C MET A 295 -9.60 -24.71 5.51
N LEU A 296 -9.58 -23.38 5.47
CA LEU A 296 -10.69 -22.54 5.95
C LEU A 296 -11.97 -22.76 5.14
N SER A 297 -11.89 -23.10 3.86
CA SER A 297 -13.07 -23.40 3.02
C SER A 297 -13.89 -24.58 3.52
N LYS A 298 -13.35 -25.42 4.40
CA LYS A 298 -14.00 -26.58 5.01
C LYS A 298 -13.97 -26.56 6.54
N ILE A 299 -13.79 -25.37 7.13
CA ILE A 299 -13.59 -25.23 8.57
C ILE A 299 -14.72 -25.82 9.40
N ASP A 300 -15.97 -25.67 8.98
CA ASP A 300 -17.13 -26.22 9.68
C ASP A 300 -17.18 -27.75 9.76
N LYS A 301 -16.39 -28.44 8.90
CA LYS A 301 -16.32 -29.89 8.83
C LYS A 301 -15.30 -30.50 9.78
N TRP A 302 -14.26 -29.76 10.17
CA TRP A 302 -13.15 -30.28 10.95
C TRP A 302 -12.88 -29.54 12.26
N LYS A 303 -13.37 -28.30 12.40
CA LYS A 303 -13.21 -27.52 13.64
C LYS A 303 -14.00 -28.15 14.78
N ILE A 304 -13.37 -28.36 15.92
CA ILE A 304 -14.05 -28.79 17.13
C ILE A 304 -14.97 -27.64 17.60
N LYS A 305 -16.27 -27.89 17.65
CA LYS A 305 -17.21 -26.96 18.31
C LYS A 305 -16.91 -26.98 19.81
N ARG A 306 -16.42 -25.87 20.33
CA ARG A 306 -16.22 -25.63 21.76
C ARG A 306 -17.49 -25.11 22.40
#